data_8af7c756eb7dea6e959388bff7ff9468
#
_entry.id   8af7c756eb7dea6e959388bff7ff9468
#
_cell.length_a   1.000
_cell.length_b   1.000
_cell.length_c   1.000
_cell.angle_alpha   90.00
_cell.angle_beta   90.00
_cell.angle_gamma   90.00
#
_symmetry.space_group_name_H-M   'P 1'
#
loop_
_entity.id
_entity.type
_entity.pdbx_description
1 polymer ?
#
loop_
_entity_poly.entity_id
_entity_poly.type
_entity_poly.pdbx_seq_one_letter_code
_entity_poly.pdbx_strand_id
1 'polypeptide(L)'
;MPSLLQLTDIQISTWVATFMLPLFRIGALLMVMPVFGTTRVPKRVRLYFALAITVVIVPGLPPMPPVNALDLSGLLLIAEQILIGAVLGFSLQLFFQAFVVAGQIVAIQMGMGFASMVDPTNGVSVAVIGQFFTMLVTLLFLSMNGHLVVFEVLAESFTTMPVGSGLMVNHYWELAGKLGWVLGAALVLVLPAITALLVVNIAFGVMTRAAPQLNIFSIGFPLTLVLGLFIVWVGLADILNQYQPLATEALQFLRELARAR
;
A
#
# COMPACT_ATOMS: atom_id res chain seq x y z
N MET A 1 13.87 -53.97 15.69
CA MET A 1 12.91 -53.11 14.95
C MET A 1 13.13 -51.72 15.47
N PRO A 2 13.63 -50.76 14.67
CA PRO A 2 13.74 -49.37 15.13
C PRO A 2 12.33 -48.82 15.36
N SER A 3 12.14 -48.25 16.55
CA SER A 3 10.91 -47.61 16.99
C SER A 3 10.58 -46.41 16.06
N LEU A 4 9.78 -46.67 15.05
CA LEU A 4 9.17 -45.64 14.20
C LEU A 4 8.33 -44.76 15.10
N LEU A 5 8.64 -43.46 15.11
CA LEU A 5 7.80 -42.37 15.62
C LEU A 5 7.76 -42.17 17.16
N GLN A 6 8.88 -41.97 17.79
CA GLN A 6 8.92 -41.10 18.96
C GLN A 6 9.30 -39.67 18.49
N LEU A 7 8.38 -38.97 17.85
CA LEU A 7 8.49 -37.54 17.70
C LEU A 7 8.42 -36.94 19.11
N THR A 8 9.55 -36.45 19.60
CA THR A 8 9.56 -35.75 20.90
C THR A 8 8.73 -34.50 20.80
N ASP A 9 8.06 -34.07 21.88
CA ASP A 9 7.26 -32.84 21.92
C ASP A 9 8.05 -31.63 21.39
N ILE A 10 9.38 -31.61 21.58
CA ILE A 10 10.30 -30.58 21.05
C ILE A 10 10.37 -30.64 19.53
N GLN A 11 10.37 -31.81 18.91
CA GLN A 11 10.43 -31.91 17.44
C GLN A 11 9.12 -31.43 16.81
N ILE A 12 7.98 -31.77 17.43
CA ILE A 12 6.67 -31.29 16.96
C ILE A 12 6.57 -29.78 17.11
N SER A 13 6.95 -29.22 18.25
CA SER A 13 6.93 -27.76 18.48
C SER A 13 7.84 -27.00 17.53
N THR A 14 9.04 -27.53 17.23
CA THR A 14 9.98 -26.95 16.26
C THR A 14 9.39 -26.99 14.84
N TRP A 15 8.77 -28.10 14.44
CA TRP A 15 8.14 -28.22 13.13
C TRP A 15 6.98 -27.24 12.97
N VAL A 16 6.13 -27.14 13.98
CA VAL A 16 5.01 -26.18 14.00
C VAL A 16 5.55 -24.74 13.91
N ALA A 17 6.56 -24.41 14.70
CA ALA A 17 7.17 -23.09 14.67
C ALA A 17 7.77 -22.73 13.29
N THR A 18 8.44 -23.70 12.65
CA THR A 18 9.10 -23.53 11.33
C THR A 18 8.11 -23.11 10.24
N PHE A 19 6.86 -23.55 10.30
CA PHE A 19 5.84 -23.17 9.31
C PHE A 19 4.92 -22.04 9.79
N MET A 20 4.52 -22.05 11.07
CA MET A 20 3.53 -21.10 11.59
C MET A 20 4.09 -19.67 11.69
N LEU A 21 5.32 -19.49 12.18
CA LEU A 21 5.89 -18.15 12.33
C LEU A 21 6.08 -17.43 10.99
N PRO A 22 6.67 -18.05 9.95
CA PRO A 22 6.68 -17.46 8.62
C PRO A 22 5.28 -17.22 8.05
N LEU A 23 4.35 -18.15 8.26
CA LEU A 23 2.97 -17.99 7.78
C LEU A 23 2.30 -16.75 8.37
N PHE A 24 2.51 -16.44 9.65
CA PHE A 24 1.94 -15.24 10.27
C PHE A 24 2.56 -13.96 9.70
N ARG A 25 3.88 -13.90 9.48
CA ARG A 25 4.54 -12.74 8.87
C ARG A 25 4.07 -12.53 7.42
N ILE A 26 4.08 -13.60 6.61
CA ILE A 26 3.63 -13.58 5.21
C ILE A 26 2.15 -13.22 5.12
N GLY A 27 1.32 -13.86 5.96
CA GLY A 27 -0.12 -13.61 6.01
C GLY A 27 -0.46 -12.16 6.38
N ALA A 28 0.22 -11.61 7.38
CA ALA A 28 0.04 -10.22 7.80
C ALA A 28 0.43 -9.23 6.69
N LEU A 29 1.58 -9.45 6.02
CA LEU A 29 1.99 -8.66 4.87
C LEU A 29 0.92 -8.68 3.77
N LEU A 30 0.44 -9.86 3.36
CA LEU A 30 -0.58 -10.01 2.32
C LEU A 30 -1.93 -9.41 2.72
N MET A 31 -2.25 -9.35 4.01
CA MET A 31 -3.48 -8.70 4.49
C MET A 31 -3.42 -7.18 4.39
N VAL A 32 -2.24 -6.59 4.58
CA VAL A 32 -2.05 -5.13 4.59
C VAL A 32 -1.63 -4.61 3.21
N MET A 33 -0.92 -5.41 2.42
CA MET A 33 -0.43 -5.03 1.09
C MET A 33 -1.58 -4.64 0.13
N PRO A 34 -1.48 -3.51 -0.59
CA PRO A 34 -2.60 -2.93 -1.35
C PRO A 34 -3.17 -3.85 -2.45
N VAL A 35 -2.33 -4.64 -3.11
CA VAL A 35 -2.74 -5.49 -4.24
C VAL A 35 -3.58 -6.68 -3.75
N PHE A 36 -3.11 -7.37 -2.71
CA PHE A 36 -3.74 -8.58 -2.17
C PHE A 36 -4.64 -8.31 -0.97
N GLY A 37 -4.40 -7.23 -0.22
CA GLY A 37 -5.17 -6.82 0.97
C GLY A 37 -6.54 -6.23 0.67
N THR A 38 -6.93 -6.07 -0.59
CA THR A 38 -8.21 -5.46 -0.98
C THR A 38 -9.41 -6.36 -0.65
N THR A 39 -10.57 -5.76 -0.42
CA THR A 39 -11.84 -6.49 -0.16
C THR A 39 -12.27 -7.35 -1.35
N ARG A 40 -11.74 -7.08 -2.56
CA ARG A 40 -12.03 -7.84 -3.79
C ARG A 40 -11.42 -9.25 -3.78
N VAL A 41 -10.34 -9.46 -3.01
CA VAL A 41 -9.70 -10.77 -2.88
C VAL A 41 -10.31 -11.51 -1.70
N PRO A 42 -10.99 -12.67 -1.91
CA PRO A 42 -11.58 -13.45 -0.82
C PRO A 42 -10.51 -13.87 0.21
N LYS A 43 -10.86 -13.85 1.48
CA LYS A 43 -9.95 -14.22 2.59
C LYS A 43 -9.34 -15.62 2.40
N ARG A 44 -10.10 -16.56 1.84
CA ARG A 44 -9.65 -17.94 1.56
C ARG A 44 -8.53 -17.98 0.53
N VAL A 45 -8.65 -17.20 -0.56
CA VAL A 45 -7.62 -17.12 -1.60
C VAL A 45 -6.32 -16.55 -1.02
N ARG A 46 -6.43 -15.53 -0.18
CA ARG A 46 -5.30 -14.91 0.50
C ARG A 46 -4.60 -15.88 1.45
N LEU A 47 -5.37 -16.69 2.18
CA LEU A 47 -4.81 -17.73 3.05
C LEU A 47 -4.08 -18.81 2.25
N TYR A 48 -4.68 -19.33 1.17
CA TYR A 48 -4.01 -20.33 0.32
C TYR A 48 -2.74 -19.76 -0.33
N PHE A 49 -2.77 -18.49 -0.72
CA PHE A 49 -1.58 -17.82 -1.28
C PHE A 49 -0.49 -17.64 -0.21
N ALA A 50 -0.84 -17.26 1.01
CA ALA A 50 0.10 -17.21 2.13
C ALA A 50 0.74 -18.58 2.42
N LEU A 51 -0.07 -19.63 2.43
CA LEU A 51 0.42 -21.01 2.60
C LEU A 51 1.35 -21.42 1.46
N ALA A 52 0.99 -21.15 0.21
CA ALA A 52 1.83 -21.49 -0.94
C ALA A 52 3.19 -20.78 -0.87
N ILE A 53 3.21 -19.48 -0.57
CA ILE A 53 4.46 -18.71 -0.41
C ILE A 53 5.27 -19.26 0.78
N THR A 54 4.62 -19.59 1.89
CA THR A 54 5.29 -20.16 3.06
C THR A 54 6.00 -21.46 2.70
N VAL A 55 5.33 -22.38 2.02
CA VAL A 55 5.91 -23.67 1.60
C VAL A 55 7.13 -23.47 0.70
N VAL A 56 7.09 -22.46 -0.19
CA VAL A 56 8.21 -22.16 -1.10
C VAL A 56 9.39 -21.51 -0.37
N ILE A 57 9.13 -20.61 0.57
CA ILE A 57 10.18 -19.84 1.25
C ILE A 57 10.83 -20.60 2.41
N VAL A 58 10.06 -21.37 3.18
CA VAL A 58 10.53 -22.06 4.41
C VAL A 58 11.82 -22.88 4.21
N PRO A 59 12.01 -23.64 3.12
CA PRO A 59 13.26 -24.41 2.94
C PRO A 59 14.54 -23.57 2.85
N GLY A 60 14.42 -22.30 2.50
CA GLY A 60 15.53 -21.34 2.40
C GLY A 60 15.72 -20.48 3.65
N LEU A 61 14.88 -20.61 4.67
CA LEU A 61 14.95 -19.80 5.88
C LEU A 61 15.94 -20.36 6.91
N PRO A 62 16.51 -19.49 7.77
CA PRO A 62 17.30 -19.93 8.90
C PRO A 62 16.46 -20.78 9.86
N PRO A 63 17.07 -21.66 10.66
CA PRO A 63 16.36 -22.49 11.62
C PRO A 63 15.57 -21.61 12.62
N MET A 64 14.30 -21.94 12.82
CA MET A 64 13.41 -21.23 13.73
C MET A 64 13.62 -21.69 15.18
N PRO A 65 13.51 -20.80 16.17
CA PRO A 65 13.58 -21.18 17.57
C PRO A 65 12.43 -22.14 17.91
N PRO A 66 12.65 -23.13 18.78
CA PRO A 66 11.59 -23.99 19.27
C PRO A 66 10.62 -23.15 20.10
N VAL A 67 9.34 -23.16 19.74
CA VAL A 67 8.32 -22.33 20.37
C VAL A 67 7.15 -23.20 20.78
N ASN A 68 6.80 -23.15 22.06
CA ASN A 68 5.54 -23.66 22.54
C ASN A 68 4.45 -22.63 22.22
N ALA A 69 3.66 -22.87 21.19
CA ALA A 69 2.64 -21.95 20.69
C ALA A 69 1.56 -21.60 21.75
N LEU A 70 1.45 -22.37 22.81
CA LEU A 70 0.48 -22.17 23.91
C LEU A 70 1.06 -21.37 25.09
N ASP A 71 2.36 -21.13 25.12
CA ASP A 71 3.00 -20.30 26.14
C ASP A 71 2.90 -18.81 25.79
N LEU A 72 2.91 -17.96 26.80
CA LEU A 72 2.91 -16.49 26.62
C LEU A 72 4.05 -16.04 25.71
N SER A 73 5.24 -16.64 25.82
CA SER A 73 6.39 -16.38 24.97
C SER A 73 6.10 -16.70 23.49
N GLY A 74 5.42 -17.79 23.21
CA GLY A 74 5.01 -18.19 21.86
C GLY A 74 3.99 -17.20 21.26
N LEU A 75 3.01 -16.79 22.05
CA LEU A 75 2.02 -15.78 21.62
C LEU A 75 2.68 -14.43 21.32
N LEU A 76 3.67 -14.02 22.12
CA LEU A 76 4.42 -12.78 21.87
C LEU A 76 5.23 -12.87 20.56
N LEU A 77 5.86 -14.00 20.28
CA LEU A 77 6.57 -14.21 19.02
C LEU A 77 5.64 -14.20 17.82
N ILE A 78 4.45 -14.80 17.93
CA ILE A 78 3.41 -14.72 16.87
C ILE A 78 2.98 -13.28 16.64
N ALA A 79 2.71 -12.53 17.71
CA ALA A 79 2.33 -11.12 17.62
C ALA A 79 3.43 -10.28 16.96
N GLU A 80 4.70 -10.53 17.30
CA GLU A 80 5.86 -9.91 16.66
C GLU A 80 5.90 -10.19 15.16
N GLN A 81 5.70 -11.46 14.72
CA GLN A 81 5.69 -11.80 13.30
C GLN A 81 4.56 -11.09 12.54
N ILE A 82 3.38 -11.02 13.15
CA ILE A 82 2.24 -10.28 12.59
C ILE A 82 2.58 -8.79 12.46
N LEU A 83 3.19 -8.19 13.48
CA LEU A 83 3.59 -6.78 13.45
C LEU A 83 4.65 -6.50 12.37
N ILE A 84 5.69 -7.33 12.25
CA ILE A 84 6.71 -7.17 11.21
C ILE A 84 6.05 -7.25 9.83
N GLY A 85 5.23 -8.27 9.57
CA GLY A 85 4.52 -8.42 8.30
C GLY A 85 3.59 -7.24 8.01
N ALA A 86 2.86 -6.76 9.01
CA ALA A 86 1.97 -5.60 8.87
C ALA A 86 2.73 -4.30 8.59
N VAL A 87 3.87 -4.06 9.24
CA VAL A 87 4.72 -2.89 9.02
C VAL A 87 5.28 -2.88 7.60
N LEU A 88 5.78 -4.02 7.11
CA LEU A 88 6.24 -4.16 5.72
C LEU A 88 5.10 -3.94 4.72
N GLY A 89 3.93 -4.51 4.96
CA GLY A 89 2.75 -4.30 4.12
C GLY A 89 2.26 -2.86 4.14
N PHE A 90 2.29 -2.20 5.29
CA PHE A 90 1.87 -0.81 5.46
C PHE A 90 2.83 0.18 4.79
N SER A 91 4.14 -0.07 4.81
CA SER A 91 5.09 0.77 4.09
C SER A 91 4.79 0.82 2.59
N LEU A 92 4.40 -0.32 2.00
CA LEU A 92 3.94 -0.37 0.62
C LEU A 92 2.59 0.32 0.43
N GLN A 93 1.68 0.22 1.42
CA GLN A 93 0.40 0.94 1.40
C GLN A 93 0.60 2.46 1.26
N LEU A 94 1.62 3.04 1.90
CA LEU A 94 1.94 4.47 1.79
C LEU A 94 2.25 4.88 0.35
N PHE A 95 3.00 4.06 -0.39
CA PHE A 95 3.27 4.31 -1.81
C PHE A 95 1.99 4.39 -2.65
N PHE A 96 1.09 3.42 -2.49
CA PHE A 96 -0.19 3.46 -3.20
C PHE A 96 -1.07 4.64 -2.78
N GLN A 97 -1.00 5.00 -1.49
CA GLN A 97 -1.77 6.10 -0.95
C GLN A 97 -1.38 7.46 -1.57
N ALA A 98 -0.11 7.64 -1.98
CA ALA A 98 0.30 8.85 -2.69
C ALA A 98 -0.51 9.06 -3.98
N PHE A 99 -0.75 7.99 -4.75
CA PHE A 99 -1.58 8.06 -5.97
C PHE A 99 -3.07 8.28 -5.68
N VAL A 100 -3.59 7.68 -4.60
CA VAL A 100 -4.97 7.91 -4.15
C VAL A 100 -5.17 9.38 -3.79
N VAL A 101 -4.27 9.95 -2.99
CA VAL A 101 -4.30 11.36 -2.56
C VAL A 101 -4.15 12.28 -3.78
N ALA A 102 -3.22 11.97 -4.69
CA ALA A 102 -3.06 12.70 -5.95
C ALA A 102 -4.37 12.77 -6.74
N GLY A 103 -5.03 11.64 -6.93
CA GLY A 103 -6.32 11.58 -7.62
C GLY A 103 -7.43 12.34 -6.88
N GLN A 104 -7.44 12.33 -5.55
CA GLN A 104 -8.39 13.09 -4.75
C GLN A 104 -8.18 14.60 -4.90
N ILE A 105 -6.94 15.07 -4.90
CA ILE A 105 -6.62 16.49 -5.09
C ILE A 105 -7.12 16.96 -6.45
N VAL A 106 -6.85 16.22 -7.52
CA VAL A 106 -7.34 16.54 -8.87
C VAL A 106 -8.86 16.56 -8.91
N ALA A 107 -9.52 15.56 -8.34
CA ALA A 107 -10.98 15.49 -8.29
C ALA A 107 -11.61 16.68 -7.57
N ILE A 108 -11.01 17.13 -6.46
CA ILE A 108 -11.46 18.34 -5.75
C ILE A 108 -11.32 19.57 -6.62
N GLN A 109 -10.19 19.72 -7.33
CA GLN A 109 -9.95 20.85 -8.24
C GLN A 109 -10.91 20.87 -9.45
N MET A 110 -11.35 19.69 -9.90
CA MET A 110 -12.38 19.53 -10.92
C MET A 110 -13.79 19.85 -10.41
N GLY A 111 -13.96 20.14 -9.12
CA GLY A 111 -15.26 20.40 -8.50
C GLY A 111 -16.04 19.14 -8.12
N MET A 112 -15.49 17.94 -8.30
CA MET A 112 -16.16 16.66 -7.95
C MET A 112 -16.40 16.50 -6.44
N GLY A 113 -15.71 17.28 -5.60
CA GLY A 113 -15.93 17.31 -4.15
C GLY A 113 -17.35 17.70 -3.74
N PHE A 114 -18.06 18.49 -4.56
CA PHE A 114 -19.45 18.84 -4.30
C PHE A 114 -20.40 17.64 -4.42
N ALA A 115 -20.10 16.68 -5.30
CA ALA A 115 -20.92 15.48 -5.46
C ALA A 115 -20.91 14.60 -4.20
N SER A 116 -19.82 14.57 -3.45
CA SER A 116 -19.70 13.83 -2.19
C SER A 116 -20.40 14.53 -1.01
N MET A 117 -20.63 15.84 -1.08
CA MET A 117 -21.39 16.58 -0.08
C MET A 117 -22.92 16.36 -0.19
N VAL A 118 -23.40 15.98 -1.37
CA VAL A 118 -24.85 15.82 -1.66
C VAL A 118 -25.36 14.44 -1.19
N ASP A 119 -24.49 13.43 -1.07
CA ASP A 119 -24.87 12.09 -0.61
C ASP A 119 -23.99 11.59 0.55
N PRO A 120 -24.26 12.03 1.80
CA PRO A 120 -23.52 11.59 2.97
C PRO A 120 -23.84 10.15 3.40
N THR A 121 -24.87 9.51 2.82
CA THR A 121 -25.39 8.21 3.27
C THR A 121 -24.62 7.01 2.71
N ASN A 122 -23.91 7.18 1.59
CA ASN A 122 -23.19 6.08 0.94
C ASN A 122 -21.70 5.94 1.34
N GLY A 123 -21.28 6.60 2.42
CA GLY A 123 -19.93 6.49 2.96
C GLY A 123 -18.88 7.21 2.10
N VAL A 124 -17.64 7.22 2.57
CA VAL A 124 -16.51 7.91 1.93
C VAL A 124 -16.33 7.41 0.50
N SER A 125 -16.98 8.07 -0.46
CA SER A 125 -16.71 7.84 -1.87
C SER A 125 -15.31 8.40 -2.17
N VAL A 126 -14.31 7.53 -2.23
CA VAL A 126 -13.04 7.88 -2.87
C VAL A 126 -13.40 8.43 -4.24
N ALA A 127 -13.00 9.66 -4.54
CA ALA A 127 -13.32 10.28 -5.81
C ALA A 127 -12.95 9.32 -6.95
N VAL A 128 -13.79 9.23 -7.97
CA VAL A 128 -13.62 8.29 -9.10
C VAL A 128 -12.20 8.36 -9.70
N ILE A 129 -11.63 9.57 -9.74
CA ILE A 129 -10.25 9.80 -10.19
C ILE A 129 -9.23 9.09 -9.25
N GLY A 130 -9.44 9.12 -7.94
CA GLY A 130 -8.59 8.38 -7.00
C GLY A 130 -8.64 6.87 -7.21
N GLN A 131 -9.83 6.32 -7.52
CA GLN A 131 -9.96 4.89 -7.86
C GLN A 131 -9.27 4.57 -9.19
N PHE A 132 -9.36 5.44 -10.18
CA PHE A 132 -8.66 5.31 -11.44
C PHE A 132 -7.14 5.27 -11.24
N PHE A 133 -6.57 6.20 -10.45
CA PHE A 133 -5.13 6.19 -10.13
C PHE A 133 -4.73 4.95 -9.34
N THR A 134 -5.56 4.48 -8.41
CA THR A 134 -5.30 3.23 -7.67
C THR A 134 -5.22 2.03 -8.62
N MET A 135 -6.13 1.93 -9.58
CA MET A 135 -6.12 0.84 -10.55
C MET A 135 -4.90 0.94 -11.46
N LEU A 136 -4.55 2.15 -11.92
CA LEU A 136 -3.40 2.41 -12.75
C LEU A 136 -2.10 2.02 -12.06
N VAL A 137 -1.86 2.50 -10.81
CA VAL A 137 -0.67 2.17 -10.06
C VAL A 137 -0.58 0.67 -9.75
N THR A 138 -1.72 0.02 -9.51
CA THR A 138 -1.75 -1.44 -9.30
C THR A 138 -1.29 -2.19 -10.54
N LEU A 139 -1.77 -1.80 -11.71
CA LEU A 139 -1.36 -2.42 -12.98
C LEU A 139 0.12 -2.16 -13.28
N LEU A 140 0.61 -0.94 -13.09
CA LEU A 140 2.02 -0.59 -13.24
C LEU A 140 2.90 -1.39 -12.28
N PHE A 141 2.51 -1.50 -11.01
CA PHE A 141 3.23 -2.25 -10.01
C PHE A 141 3.36 -3.74 -10.37
N LEU A 142 2.28 -4.34 -10.88
CA LEU A 142 2.30 -5.74 -11.33
C LEU A 142 3.10 -5.92 -12.61
N SER A 143 2.94 -5.02 -13.60
CA SER A 143 3.65 -5.10 -14.89
C SER A 143 5.16 -4.91 -14.76
N MET A 144 5.61 -4.12 -13.78
CA MET A 144 7.02 -3.89 -13.47
C MET A 144 7.60 -4.89 -12.44
N ASN A 145 6.87 -5.97 -12.14
CA ASN A 145 7.29 -7.01 -11.19
C ASN A 145 7.56 -6.50 -9.77
N GLY A 146 6.98 -5.38 -9.36
CA GLY A 146 7.14 -4.83 -8.01
C GLY A 146 6.74 -5.82 -6.90
N HIS A 147 5.74 -6.67 -7.17
CA HIS A 147 5.32 -7.73 -6.26
C HIS A 147 6.41 -8.77 -6.00
N LEU A 148 7.27 -9.07 -6.98
CA LEU A 148 8.39 -10.01 -6.79
C LEU A 148 9.45 -9.42 -5.85
N VAL A 149 9.74 -8.13 -6.00
CA VAL A 149 10.66 -7.42 -5.09
C VAL A 149 10.15 -7.45 -3.66
N VAL A 150 8.84 -7.29 -3.45
CA VAL A 150 8.24 -7.37 -2.10
C VAL A 150 8.43 -8.77 -1.51
N PHE A 151 8.25 -9.84 -2.27
CA PHE A 151 8.48 -11.21 -1.79
C PHE A 151 9.96 -11.51 -1.54
N GLU A 152 10.86 -10.95 -2.35
CA GLU A 152 12.30 -11.00 -2.10
C GLU A 152 12.66 -10.34 -0.77
N VAL A 153 12.20 -9.10 -0.53
CA VAL A 153 12.43 -8.38 0.73
C VAL A 153 11.81 -9.10 1.91
N LEU A 154 10.63 -9.69 1.74
CA LEU A 154 9.98 -10.50 2.76
C LEU A 154 10.83 -11.72 3.14
N ALA A 155 11.39 -12.44 2.17
CA ALA A 155 12.28 -13.56 2.43
C ALA A 155 13.58 -13.09 3.11
N GLU A 156 14.20 -12.00 2.65
CA GLU A 156 15.37 -11.37 3.27
C GLU A 156 15.08 -10.93 4.71
N SER A 157 13.87 -10.49 5.02
CA SER A 157 13.49 -10.04 6.36
C SER A 157 13.60 -11.13 7.44
N PHE A 158 13.60 -12.40 7.09
CA PHE A 158 13.80 -13.48 8.07
C PHE A 158 15.27 -13.63 8.50
N THR A 159 16.21 -13.12 7.69
CA THR A 159 17.64 -13.09 8.02
C THR A 159 18.04 -11.78 8.69
N THR A 160 17.45 -10.67 8.28
CA THR A 160 17.78 -9.33 8.78
C THR A 160 17.03 -8.99 10.08
N MET A 161 15.79 -9.44 10.19
CA MET A 161 14.95 -9.39 11.39
C MET A 161 14.55 -10.81 11.83
N PRO A 162 15.46 -11.57 12.47
CA PRO A 162 15.18 -12.92 12.93
C PRO A 162 13.99 -12.94 13.90
N VAL A 163 13.37 -14.10 14.04
CA VAL A 163 12.30 -14.30 15.02
C VAL A 163 12.80 -14.05 16.43
N GLY A 164 12.14 -13.16 17.18
CA GLY A 164 12.52 -12.77 18.53
C GLY A 164 13.43 -11.54 18.62
N SER A 165 13.83 -10.93 17.49
CA SER A 165 14.62 -9.69 17.51
C SER A 165 13.79 -8.44 17.82
N GLY A 166 12.49 -8.50 17.56
CA GLY A 166 11.56 -7.38 17.74
C GLY A 166 11.69 -6.28 16.70
N LEU A 167 10.71 -5.40 16.68
CA LEU A 167 10.78 -4.13 15.96
C LEU A 167 11.32 -3.05 16.90
N MET A 168 12.36 -2.34 16.46
CA MET A 168 12.90 -1.21 17.20
C MET A 168 11.98 0.02 17.09
N VAL A 169 12.03 0.91 18.07
CA VAL A 169 11.25 2.15 18.07
C VAL A 169 11.51 3.00 16.82
N ASN A 170 12.73 2.97 16.29
CA ASN A 170 13.12 3.71 15.09
C ASN A 170 12.27 3.33 13.87
N HIS A 171 11.90 2.05 13.68
CA HIS A 171 11.05 1.63 12.57
C HIS A 171 9.70 2.34 12.55
N TYR A 172 9.12 2.58 13.73
CA TYR A 172 7.84 3.30 13.84
C TYR A 172 7.99 4.78 13.51
N TRP A 173 9.11 5.41 13.92
CA TRP A 173 9.40 6.81 13.59
C TRP A 173 9.68 7.03 12.12
N GLU A 174 10.43 6.14 11.49
CA GLU A 174 10.68 6.17 10.04
C GLU A 174 9.39 6.00 9.25
N LEU A 175 8.54 5.06 9.66
CA LEU A 175 7.25 4.82 9.03
C LEU A 175 6.31 6.03 9.19
N ALA A 176 6.28 6.64 10.39
CA ALA A 176 5.51 7.85 10.63
C ALA A 176 6.02 9.04 9.79
N GLY A 177 7.33 9.18 9.65
CA GLY A 177 7.95 10.21 8.81
C GLY A 177 7.56 10.09 7.33
N LYS A 178 7.33 8.87 6.83
CA LYS A 178 6.88 8.63 5.45
C LYS A 178 5.45 9.12 5.16
N LEU A 179 4.64 9.45 6.16
CA LEU A 179 3.35 10.12 5.93
C LEU A 179 3.53 11.49 5.27
N GLY A 180 4.56 12.25 5.67
CA GLY A 180 4.92 13.51 5.00
C GLY A 180 5.34 13.29 3.54
N TRP A 181 6.08 12.22 3.28
CA TRP A 181 6.46 11.82 1.92
C TRP A 181 5.24 11.52 1.03
N VAL A 182 4.21 10.84 1.55
CA VAL A 182 2.96 10.57 0.81
C VAL A 182 2.34 11.86 0.28
N LEU A 183 2.25 12.89 1.12
CA LEU A 183 1.70 14.19 0.71
C LEU A 183 2.60 14.90 -0.31
N GLY A 184 3.92 14.88 -0.10
CA GLY A 184 4.88 15.45 -1.04
C GLY A 184 4.84 14.77 -2.40
N ALA A 185 4.86 13.45 -2.43
CA ALA A 185 4.75 12.63 -3.65
C ALA A 185 3.42 12.88 -4.38
N ALA A 186 2.31 12.94 -3.65
CA ALA A 186 1.00 13.24 -4.23
C ALA A 186 0.97 14.62 -4.88
N LEU A 187 1.53 15.64 -4.22
CA LEU A 187 1.60 17.00 -4.78
C LEU A 187 2.47 17.05 -6.04
N VAL A 188 3.64 16.42 -6.03
CA VAL A 188 4.53 16.37 -7.21
C VAL A 188 3.83 15.73 -8.40
N LEU A 189 3.12 14.60 -8.19
CA LEU A 189 2.36 13.90 -9.22
C LEU A 189 1.33 14.78 -9.91
N VAL A 190 0.65 15.65 -9.17
CA VAL A 190 -0.50 16.40 -9.69
C VAL A 190 -0.23 17.89 -9.87
N LEU A 191 0.97 18.36 -9.56
CA LEU A 191 1.33 19.77 -9.67
C LEU A 191 1.03 20.39 -11.06
N PRO A 192 1.34 19.73 -12.19
CA PRO A 192 0.97 20.24 -13.51
C PRO A 192 -0.55 20.35 -13.69
N ALA A 193 -1.30 19.36 -13.21
CA ALA A 193 -2.76 19.36 -13.32
C ALA A 193 -3.40 20.42 -12.42
N ILE A 194 -2.91 20.58 -11.18
CA ILE A 194 -3.39 21.62 -10.25
C ILE A 194 -3.16 23.01 -10.84
N THR A 195 -1.96 23.28 -11.35
CA THR A 195 -1.65 24.59 -11.91
C THR A 195 -2.52 24.92 -13.13
N ALA A 196 -2.73 23.97 -14.03
CA ALA A 196 -3.61 24.16 -15.18
C ALA A 196 -5.06 24.40 -14.75
N LEU A 197 -5.60 23.60 -13.83
CA LEU A 197 -6.96 23.76 -13.31
C LEU A 197 -7.12 25.04 -12.50
N LEU A 198 -6.09 25.49 -11.78
CA LEU A 198 -6.12 26.76 -11.07
C LEU A 198 -6.27 27.95 -12.03
N VAL A 199 -5.54 27.95 -13.15
CA VAL A 199 -5.69 28.99 -14.21
C VAL A 199 -7.11 28.98 -14.75
N VAL A 200 -7.69 27.82 -15.03
CA VAL A 200 -9.08 27.67 -15.47
C VAL A 200 -10.04 28.25 -14.44
N ASN A 201 -9.89 27.91 -13.17
CA ASN A 201 -10.76 28.37 -12.09
C ASN A 201 -10.65 29.89 -11.88
N ILE A 202 -9.45 30.48 -12.00
CA ILE A 202 -9.27 31.93 -11.96
C ILE A 202 -9.96 32.58 -13.14
N ALA A 203 -9.83 32.04 -14.36
CA ALA A 203 -10.48 32.56 -15.55
C ALA A 203 -12.01 32.58 -15.38
N PHE A 204 -12.62 31.52 -14.80
CA PHE A 204 -14.04 31.53 -14.46
C PHE A 204 -14.40 32.53 -13.39
N GLY A 205 -13.57 32.71 -12.37
CA GLY A 205 -13.78 33.73 -11.34
C GLY A 205 -13.83 35.16 -11.92
N VAL A 206 -12.97 35.45 -12.90
CA VAL A 206 -12.99 36.73 -13.62
C VAL A 206 -14.23 36.86 -14.54
N MET A 207 -14.54 35.78 -15.27
CA MET A 207 -15.68 35.76 -16.19
C MET A 207 -17.02 36.01 -15.46
N THR A 208 -17.23 35.41 -14.30
CA THR A 208 -18.46 35.65 -13.50
C THR A 208 -18.57 37.07 -12.96
N ARG A 209 -17.43 37.72 -12.73
CA ARG A 209 -17.40 39.13 -12.33
C ARG A 209 -17.78 40.05 -13.50
N ALA A 210 -17.34 39.69 -14.72
CA ALA A 210 -17.65 40.47 -15.93
C ALA A 210 -19.08 40.25 -16.46
N ALA A 211 -19.61 39.03 -16.29
CA ALA A 211 -20.94 38.64 -16.75
C ALA A 211 -21.69 37.86 -15.65
N PRO A 212 -22.28 38.59 -14.66
CA PRO A 212 -22.96 37.94 -13.51
C PRO A 212 -24.20 37.12 -13.91
N GLN A 213 -24.70 37.32 -15.11
CA GLN A 213 -25.85 36.58 -15.67
C GLN A 213 -25.46 35.11 -16.01
N LEU A 214 -24.17 34.82 -16.21
CA LEU A 214 -23.69 33.46 -16.41
C LEU A 214 -23.63 32.75 -15.06
N ASN A 215 -24.56 31.82 -14.86
CA ASN A 215 -24.54 30.99 -13.65
C ASN A 215 -23.29 30.06 -13.65
N ILE A 216 -22.34 30.35 -12.76
CA ILE A 216 -21.07 29.61 -12.67
C ILE A 216 -21.30 28.11 -12.43
N PHE A 217 -22.38 27.75 -11.71
CA PHE A 217 -22.68 26.35 -11.42
C PHE A 217 -23.23 25.62 -12.65
N SER A 218 -23.89 26.27 -13.55
CA SER A 218 -24.46 25.64 -14.76
C SER A 218 -23.45 25.46 -15.88
N ILE A 219 -22.45 26.35 -16.00
CA ILE A 219 -21.44 26.29 -17.08
C ILE A 219 -20.07 25.97 -16.56
N GLY A 220 -19.64 26.56 -15.44
CA GLY A 220 -18.31 26.42 -14.89
C GLY A 220 -18.01 24.99 -14.46
N PHE A 221 -18.90 24.35 -13.70
CA PHE A 221 -18.70 22.99 -13.22
C PHE A 221 -18.57 21.95 -14.35
N PRO A 222 -19.48 21.86 -15.36
CA PRO A 222 -19.29 20.92 -16.46
C PRO A 222 -17.99 21.17 -17.26
N LEU A 223 -17.62 22.44 -17.42
CA LEU A 223 -16.44 22.79 -18.20
C LEU A 223 -15.13 22.46 -17.43
N THR A 224 -15.07 22.69 -16.12
CA THR A 224 -13.91 22.28 -15.31
C THR A 224 -13.77 20.77 -15.25
N LEU A 225 -14.87 20.02 -15.27
CA LEU A 225 -14.86 18.56 -15.38
C LEU A 225 -14.25 18.10 -16.70
N VAL A 226 -14.72 18.62 -17.83
CA VAL A 226 -14.22 18.23 -19.17
C VAL A 226 -12.75 18.61 -19.32
N LEU A 227 -12.36 19.81 -18.93
CA LEU A 227 -10.97 20.26 -18.98
C LEU A 227 -10.09 19.47 -18.03
N GLY A 228 -10.57 19.15 -16.84
CA GLY A 228 -9.84 18.30 -15.88
C GLY A 228 -9.61 16.89 -16.40
N LEU A 229 -10.62 16.27 -17.01
CA LEU A 229 -10.45 14.96 -17.66
C LEU A 229 -9.45 15.02 -18.81
N PHE A 230 -9.49 16.11 -19.61
CA PHE A 230 -8.51 16.32 -20.67
C PHE A 230 -7.08 16.46 -20.12
N ILE A 231 -6.89 17.23 -19.04
CA ILE A 231 -5.59 17.41 -18.37
C ILE A 231 -5.09 16.07 -17.81
N VAL A 232 -5.97 15.29 -17.15
CA VAL A 232 -5.61 13.94 -16.67
C VAL A 232 -5.21 13.05 -17.84
N TRP A 233 -5.96 13.06 -18.94
CA TRP A 233 -5.65 12.27 -20.13
C TRP A 233 -4.27 12.61 -20.72
N VAL A 234 -3.95 13.89 -20.85
CA VAL A 234 -2.62 14.34 -21.31
C VAL A 234 -1.53 13.91 -20.32
N GLY A 235 -1.80 14.02 -19.00
CA GLY A 235 -0.87 13.62 -17.95
C GLY A 235 -0.54 12.12 -17.95
N LEU A 236 -1.43 11.27 -18.48
CA LEU A 236 -1.17 9.83 -18.58
C LEU A 236 0.04 9.51 -19.49
N ALA A 237 0.38 10.37 -20.43
CA ALA A 237 1.55 10.17 -21.30
C ALA A 237 2.87 10.16 -20.50
N ASP A 238 2.92 10.88 -19.37
CA ASP A 238 4.12 11.00 -18.53
C ASP A 238 4.04 10.17 -17.24
N ILE A 239 2.95 9.45 -17.02
CA ILE A 239 2.70 8.74 -15.76
C ILE A 239 3.79 7.72 -15.41
N LEU A 240 4.39 7.08 -16.41
CA LEU A 240 5.45 6.09 -16.22
C LEU A 240 6.73 6.73 -15.68
N ASN A 241 7.09 7.90 -16.23
CA ASN A 241 8.27 8.66 -15.78
C ASN A 241 8.10 9.15 -14.33
N GLN A 242 6.87 9.47 -13.92
CA GLN A 242 6.57 9.87 -12.56
C GLN A 242 6.46 8.68 -11.60
N TYR A 243 5.95 7.54 -12.09
CA TYR A 243 5.80 6.31 -11.31
C TYR A 243 7.14 5.69 -10.91
N GLN A 244 8.09 5.58 -11.87
CA GLN A 244 9.35 4.86 -11.66
C GLN A 244 10.18 5.37 -10.47
N PRO A 245 10.46 6.67 -10.32
CA PRO A 245 11.24 7.17 -9.19
C PRO A 245 10.53 6.94 -7.86
N LEU A 246 9.22 7.13 -7.80
CA LEU A 246 8.42 6.90 -6.58
C LEU A 246 8.38 5.43 -6.19
N ALA A 247 8.22 4.53 -7.17
CA ALA A 247 8.26 3.09 -6.93
C ALA A 247 9.65 2.64 -6.45
N THR A 248 10.71 3.15 -7.06
CA THR A 248 12.09 2.86 -6.65
C THR A 248 12.34 3.31 -5.21
N GLU A 249 11.96 4.54 -4.87
CA GLU A 249 12.12 5.07 -3.51
C GLU A 249 11.31 4.25 -2.48
N ALA A 250 10.06 3.89 -2.81
CA ALA A 250 9.21 3.09 -1.94
C ALA A 250 9.77 1.68 -1.71
N LEU A 251 10.29 1.02 -2.75
CA LEU A 251 10.90 -0.29 -2.63
C LEU A 251 12.27 -0.25 -1.93
N GLN A 252 13.03 0.82 -2.10
CA GLN A 252 14.25 1.05 -1.32
C GLN A 252 13.92 1.24 0.17
N PHE A 253 12.93 2.06 0.49
CA PHE A 253 12.47 2.24 1.86
C PHE A 253 12.00 0.92 2.48
N LEU A 254 11.27 0.08 1.73
CA LEU A 254 10.88 -1.25 2.18
C LEU A 254 12.10 -2.12 2.54
N ARG A 255 13.16 -2.08 1.72
CA ARG A 255 14.42 -2.79 1.98
C ARG A 255 15.18 -2.23 3.18
N GLU A 256 15.25 -0.91 3.32
CA GLU A 256 15.88 -0.24 4.46
C GLU A 256 15.16 -0.62 5.75
N LEU A 257 13.82 -0.56 5.76
CA LEU A 257 13.00 -0.96 6.89
C LEU A 257 13.22 -2.43 7.28
N ALA A 258 13.41 -3.31 6.29
CA ALA A 258 13.71 -4.72 6.54
C ALA A 258 15.15 -4.95 7.04
N ARG A 259 16.09 -3.99 6.88
CA ARG A 259 17.50 -4.09 7.27
C ARG A 259 17.86 -3.26 8.49
N ALA A 260 17.01 -2.34 8.91
CA ALA A 260 17.29 -1.46 10.05
C ALA A 260 17.46 -2.30 11.33
N ARG A 261 18.66 -2.29 11.89
CA ARG A 261 19.03 -2.86 13.19
C ARG A 261 19.14 -1.78 14.22
#